data_2f1b973ddc50367b961d5488ad40b1ce
#
_entry.id   2f1b973ddc50367b961d5488ad40b1ce
#
_cell.length_a   1.000
_cell.length_b   1.000
_cell.length_c   1.000
_cell.angle_alpha   90.00
_cell.angle_beta   90.00
_cell.angle_gamma   90.00
#
_symmetry.space_group_name_H-M   'P 1'
#
loop_
_entity.id
_entity.type
_entity.pdbx_description
1 polymer ?
#
loop_
_entity_poly.entity_id
_entity_poly.type
_entity_poly.pdbx_seq_one_letter_code
_entity_poly.pdbx_strand_id
1 'polypeptide(L)'
;MTQSITILGATGSIGRSTLDVVSRYPERFSVHAVAGGSRVEPLVDVCLSARPKRAVIADASKVVELEQALCTVGLGCARAVRPRARVSRLADDPDTDVVVQAVVGAAGVAPTFAAARAGKRLLLANKESVVCGGRLLMETVRNSGCELLPVDSEHNAIFQCLAGATEKARAGARIVLTASGGPFRGRTNLEGITPEQAVAHPKWSMGRKISVDSASLMNKGLEVIEARWLFDFEPERIKVVVHPESIVHSAVEFEDGAVIAQLGSADMRTPIAYSLGWPERLDGCAKRLSLAEIGRLTFEEPDTKTFPLLQAAYDALAADNGATIVLNAANEIAVEAFLEGRIGFTDIFSTVRGMLESISAPLPGSVDEIVELDRAVRIKTRECLARP
;
A
#
# COMPACT_ATOMS: atom_id res chain seq x y z
N MET A 1 -26.40 -7.15 10.54
CA MET A 1 -25.52 -8.27 10.92
C MET A 1 -24.12 -7.69 11.15
N THR A 2 -23.39 -8.19 12.14
CA THR A 2 -22.00 -7.79 12.41
C THR A 2 -21.10 -8.39 11.35
N GLN A 3 -20.30 -7.58 10.66
CA GLN A 3 -19.33 -8.05 9.64
C GLN A 3 -18.08 -8.61 10.32
N SER A 4 -17.61 -9.73 9.80
CA SER A 4 -16.44 -10.47 10.26
C SER A 4 -15.20 -10.00 9.48
N ILE A 5 -14.16 -9.50 10.18
CA ILE A 5 -12.98 -8.88 9.57
C ILE A 5 -11.73 -9.72 9.80
N THR A 6 -10.97 -9.97 8.74
CA THR A 6 -9.60 -10.49 8.79
C THR A 6 -8.60 -9.39 8.47
N ILE A 7 -7.60 -9.19 9.34
CA ILE A 7 -6.57 -8.14 9.18
C ILE A 7 -5.22 -8.79 8.92
N LEU A 8 -4.72 -8.65 7.71
CA LEU A 8 -3.39 -9.11 7.30
C LEU A 8 -2.39 -7.96 7.47
N GLY A 9 -1.36 -8.15 8.29
CA GLY A 9 -0.45 -7.08 8.70
C GLY A 9 -0.94 -6.30 9.94
N ALA A 10 -1.66 -6.96 10.84
CA ALA A 10 -2.33 -6.35 12.00
C ALA A 10 -1.38 -5.60 12.97
N THR A 11 -0.11 -5.94 13.00
CA THR A 11 0.90 -5.28 13.87
C THR A 11 1.51 -4.02 13.27
N GLY A 12 1.25 -3.74 11.97
CA GLY A 12 1.70 -2.54 11.27
C GLY A 12 0.84 -1.30 11.58
N SER A 13 1.21 -0.14 11.03
CA SER A 13 0.48 1.12 11.23
C SER A 13 -0.96 1.04 10.73
N ILE A 14 -1.18 0.52 9.52
CA ILE A 14 -2.52 0.34 8.95
C ILE A 14 -3.35 -0.65 9.77
N GLY A 15 -2.76 -1.80 10.17
CA GLY A 15 -3.44 -2.78 11.00
C GLY A 15 -3.90 -2.20 12.33
N ARG A 16 -3.05 -1.43 13.01
CA ARG A 16 -3.39 -0.74 14.27
C ARG A 16 -4.47 0.33 14.08
N SER A 17 -4.38 1.13 13.01
CA SER A 17 -5.41 2.11 12.68
C SER A 17 -6.74 1.44 12.34
N THR A 18 -6.72 0.27 11.69
CA THR A 18 -7.91 -0.54 11.43
C THR A 18 -8.53 -1.03 12.74
N LEU A 19 -7.72 -1.55 13.66
CA LEU A 19 -8.19 -2.01 14.98
C LEU A 19 -8.79 -0.86 15.80
N ASP A 20 -8.20 0.34 15.75
CA ASP A 20 -8.77 1.53 16.41
C ASP A 20 -10.15 1.87 15.81
N VAL A 21 -10.32 1.87 14.51
CA VAL A 21 -11.62 2.11 13.86
C VAL A 21 -12.63 1.03 14.23
N VAL A 22 -12.26 -0.25 14.08
CA VAL A 22 -13.14 -1.39 14.36
C VAL A 22 -13.62 -1.41 15.82
N SER A 23 -12.74 -1.09 16.77
CA SER A 23 -13.07 -1.06 18.20
C SER A 23 -14.14 -0.03 18.59
N ARG A 24 -14.36 0.98 17.75
CA ARG A 24 -15.37 2.03 17.95
C ARG A 24 -16.78 1.61 17.51
N TYR A 25 -16.88 0.53 16.73
CA TYR A 25 -18.13 0.05 16.14
C TYR A 25 -18.34 -1.46 16.39
N PRO A 26 -18.33 -1.91 17.67
CA PRO A 26 -18.42 -3.34 18.00
C PRO A 26 -19.75 -3.98 17.57
N GLU A 27 -20.80 -3.18 17.38
CA GLU A 27 -22.08 -3.64 16.85
C GLU A 27 -22.06 -3.90 15.34
N ARG A 28 -21.12 -3.29 14.62
CA ARG A 28 -20.96 -3.41 13.15
C ARG A 28 -19.88 -4.41 12.76
N PHE A 29 -18.81 -4.50 13.56
CA PHE A 29 -17.60 -5.24 13.17
C PHE A 29 -17.10 -6.17 14.29
N SER A 30 -16.57 -7.32 13.89
CA SER A 30 -15.86 -8.25 14.77
C SER A 30 -14.58 -8.74 14.10
N VAL A 31 -13.49 -8.86 14.84
CA VAL A 31 -12.22 -9.36 14.30
C VAL A 31 -12.22 -10.88 14.32
N HIS A 32 -12.25 -11.49 13.13
CA HIS A 32 -12.21 -12.96 12.98
C HIS A 32 -10.78 -13.49 13.05
N ALA A 33 -9.87 -12.89 12.26
CA ALA A 33 -8.49 -13.34 12.21
C ALA A 33 -7.50 -12.17 12.06
N VAL A 34 -6.29 -12.39 12.56
CA VAL A 34 -5.18 -11.45 12.44
C VAL A 34 -3.93 -12.16 11.95
N ALA A 35 -3.14 -11.48 11.11
CA ALA A 35 -1.81 -11.95 10.73
C ALA A 35 -0.75 -10.89 11.04
N GLY A 36 0.39 -11.34 11.58
CA GLY A 36 1.59 -10.53 11.82
C GLY A 36 2.82 -11.10 11.10
N GLY A 37 3.91 -10.32 11.02
CA GLY A 37 5.18 -10.75 10.41
C GLY A 37 5.97 -11.72 11.28
N SER A 38 7.02 -11.23 11.97
CA SER A 38 7.93 -12.04 12.81
C SER A 38 7.92 -11.68 14.30
N ARG A 39 7.27 -10.58 14.67
CA ARG A 39 7.27 -10.09 16.06
C ARG A 39 6.09 -10.66 16.84
N VAL A 40 6.40 -11.50 17.84
CA VAL A 40 5.40 -12.20 18.67
C VAL A 40 4.67 -11.26 19.61
N GLU A 41 5.39 -10.48 20.42
CA GLU A 41 4.79 -9.58 21.43
C GLU A 41 3.75 -8.62 20.85
N PRO A 42 4.02 -7.84 19.76
CA PRO A 42 3.01 -6.97 19.17
C PRO A 42 1.79 -7.72 18.64
N LEU A 43 1.93 -8.99 18.24
CA LEU A 43 0.81 -9.79 17.78
C LEU A 43 -0.03 -10.30 18.97
N VAL A 44 0.59 -10.63 20.08
CA VAL A 44 -0.10 -10.96 21.35
C VAL A 44 -0.91 -9.76 21.85
N ASP A 45 -0.34 -8.53 21.81
CA ASP A 45 -1.05 -7.31 22.18
C ASP A 45 -2.32 -7.09 21.33
N VAL A 46 -2.20 -7.33 20.01
CA VAL A 46 -3.34 -7.31 19.09
C VAL A 46 -4.37 -8.36 19.49
N CYS A 47 -3.96 -9.58 19.83
CA CYS A 47 -4.86 -10.65 20.23
C CYS A 47 -5.56 -10.34 21.58
N LEU A 48 -4.87 -9.70 22.51
CA LEU A 48 -5.46 -9.27 23.78
C LEU A 48 -6.56 -8.21 23.59
N SER A 49 -6.32 -7.25 22.71
CA SER A 49 -7.25 -6.14 22.44
C SER A 49 -8.43 -6.55 21.57
N ALA A 50 -8.17 -7.26 20.46
CA ALA A 50 -9.17 -7.57 19.43
C ALA A 50 -9.86 -8.94 19.62
N ARG A 51 -9.29 -9.84 20.43
CA ARG A 51 -9.78 -11.21 20.72
C ARG A 51 -10.18 -11.99 19.46
N PRO A 52 -9.30 -12.09 18.43
CA PRO A 52 -9.61 -12.81 17.21
C PRO A 52 -9.79 -14.32 17.47
N LYS A 53 -10.56 -14.98 16.60
CA LYS A 53 -10.67 -16.45 16.63
C LYS A 53 -9.40 -17.15 16.13
N ARG A 54 -8.61 -16.48 15.27
CA ARG A 54 -7.37 -16.99 14.68
C ARG A 54 -6.27 -15.94 14.68
N ALA A 55 -5.05 -16.36 14.99
CA ALA A 55 -3.84 -15.54 14.88
C ALA A 55 -2.75 -16.28 14.11
N VAL A 56 -2.14 -15.62 13.14
CA VAL A 56 -1.08 -16.18 12.30
C VAL A 56 0.16 -15.30 12.37
N ILE A 57 1.30 -15.93 12.63
CA ILE A 57 2.61 -15.32 12.45
C ILE A 57 3.23 -15.84 11.16
N ALA A 58 3.72 -14.94 10.29
CA ALA A 58 4.28 -15.30 9.00
C ALA A 58 5.61 -16.04 9.13
N ASP A 59 6.39 -15.74 10.15
CA ASP A 59 7.63 -16.43 10.47
C ASP A 59 7.36 -17.79 11.12
N ALA A 60 7.71 -18.87 10.38
CA ALA A 60 7.52 -20.24 10.83
C ALA A 60 8.25 -20.59 12.13
N SER A 61 9.43 -19.99 12.33
CA SER A 61 10.26 -20.26 13.51
C SER A 61 9.63 -19.71 14.80
N LYS A 62 8.69 -18.76 14.67
CA LYS A 62 8.03 -18.06 15.77
C LYS A 62 6.66 -18.64 16.18
N VAL A 63 6.20 -19.69 15.51
CA VAL A 63 4.86 -20.28 15.77
C VAL A 63 4.75 -20.81 17.19
N VAL A 64 5.72 -21.59 17.65
CA VAL A 64 5.71 -22.17 19.00
C VAL A 64 5.77 -21.10 20.06
N GLU A 65 6.59 -20.06 19.86
CA GLU A 65 6.70 -18.91 20.75
C GLU A 65 5.35 -18.16 20.86
N LEU A 66 4.67 -17.95 19.73
CA LEU A 66 3.34 -17.34 19.69
C LEU A 66 2.30 -18.20 20.45
N GLU A 67 2.28 -19.52 20.21
CA GLU A 67 1.37 -20.44 20.92
C GLU A 67 1.54 -20.37 22.43
N GLN A 68 2.78 -20.42 22.90
CA GLN A 68 3.11 -20.33 24.32
C GLN A 68 2.70 -18.98 24.91
N ALA A 69 2.99 -17.88 24.23
CA ALA A 69 2.64 -16.54 24.66
C ALA A 69 1.12 -16.36 24.76
N LEU A 70 0.35 -16.82 23.75
CA LEU A 70 -1.12 -16.77 23.78
C LEU A 70 -1.72 -17.63 24.91
N CYS A 71 -1.18 -18.82 25.16
CA CYS A 71 -1.60 -19.66 26.29
C CYS A 71 -1.35 -18.96 27.64
N THR A 72 -0.19 -18.31 27.81
CA THR A 72 0.17 -17.59 29.04
C THR A 72 -0.81 -16.47 29.37
N VAL A 73 -1.36 -15.80 28.37
CA VAL A 73 -2.33 -14.71 28.54
C VAL A 73 -3.79 -15.18 28.48
N GLY A 74 -4.05 -16.49 28.53
CA GLY A 74 -5.40 -17.06 28.55
C GLY A 74 -6.15 -17.03 27.21
N LEU A 75 -5.45 -16.85 26.10
CA LEU A 75 -6.01 -16.83 24.75
C LEU A 75 -5.74 -18.12 23.96
N GLY A 76 -5.59 -19.26 24.63
CA GLY A 76 -5.24 -20.54 24.03
C GLY A 76 -6.17 -21.06 22.90
N CYS A 77 -7.31 -20.41 22.68
CA CYS A 77 -8.22 -20.72 21.57
C CYS A 77 -7.80 -20.08 20.22
N ALA A 78 -6.90 -19.09 20.23
CA ALA A 78 -6.36 -18.51 19.01
C ALA A 78 -5.29 -19.45 18.46
N ARG A 79 -5.70 -20.43 17.65
CA ARG A 79 -4.79 -21.41 17.06
C ARG A 79 -3.75 -20.69 16.20
N ALA A 80 -2.51 -20.66 16.67
CA ALA A 80 -1.37 -20.27 15.86
C ALA A 80 -1.24 -21.26 14.68
N VAL A 81 -1.26 -20.72 13.49
CA VAL A 81 -1.34 -21.53 12.27
C VAL A 81 -0.06 -21.36 11.44
N ARG A 82 0.61 -22.46 11.04
CA ARG A 82 1.91 -22.47 10.31
C ARG A 82 1.91 -21.72 8.98
N PRO A 83 3.13 -21.26 8.46
CA PRO A 83 3.30 -20.05 7.63
C PRO A 83 2.91 -20.18 6.14
N ARG A 84 3.25 -19.20 5.36
CA ARG A 84 3.09 -18.94 3.92
C ARG A 84 1.76 -19.37 3.24
N ALA A 85 1.38 -20.65 3.25
CA ALA A 85 0.11 -21.13 2.68
C ALA A 85 -1.13 -20.68 3.49
N ARG A 86 -0.95 -20.07 4.66
CA ARG A 86 -2.02 -19.82 5.63
C ARG A 86 -2.40 -18.36 5.81
N VAL A 87 -1.53 -17.39 5.47
CA VAL A 87 -1.96 -15.98 5.35
C VAL A 87 -2.96 -15.86 4.20
N SER A 88 -2.71 -16.52 3.08
CA SER A 88 -3.66 -16.60 1.98
C SER A 88 -4.96 -17.33 2.37
N ARG A 89 -4.87 -18.39 3.20
CA ARG A 89 -6.06 -19.10 3.74
C ARG A 89 -6.86 -18.30 4.79
N LEU A 90 -6.28 -17.29 5.39
CA LEU A 90 -7.07 -16.32 6.16
C LEU A 90 -7.81 -15.35 5.24
N ALA A 91 -7.20 -15.03 4.09
CA ALA A 91 -7.77 -14.11 3.12
C ALA A 91 -8.98 -14.72 2.38
N ASP A 92 -9.00 -16.05 2.16
CA ASP A 92 -10.10 -16.77 1.53
C ASP A 92 -11.03 -17.50 2.51
N ASP A 93 -10.85 -17.28 3.83
CA ASP A 93 -11.67 -17.93 4.87
C ASP A 93 -13.16 -17.64 4.66
N PRO A 94 -14.03 -18.68 4.60
CA PRO A 94 -15.47 -18.49 4.38
C PRO A 94 -16.15 -17.70 5.50
N ASP A 95 -15.63 -17.75 6.73
CA ASP A 95 -16.17 -17.03 7.88
C ASP A 95 -15.75 -15.54 7.92
N THR A 96 -15.02 -15.05 6.90
CA THR A 96 -14.59 -13.66 6.76
C THR A 96 -15.42 -12.94 5.71
N ASP A 97 -16.01 -11.81 6.07
CA ASP A 97 -16.72 -10.92 5.13
C ASP A 97 -15.78 -9.90 4.51
N VAL A 98 -14.89 -9.32 5.33
CA VAL A 98 -14.00 -8.22 4.96
C VAL A 98 -12.55 -8.61 5.21
N VAL A 99 -11.69 -8.43 4.21
CA VAL A 99 -10.24 -8.59 4.34
C VAL A 99 -9.56 -7.23 4.26
N VAL A 100 -8.83 -6.86 5.30
CA VAL A 100 -7.94 -5.70 5.29
C VAL A 100 -6.53 -6.18 4.98
N GLN A 101 -6.05 -5.85 3.77
CA GLN A 101 -4.75 -6.26 3.29
C GLN A 101 -3.71 -5.16 3.52
N ALA A 102 -2.92 -5.31 4.59
CA ALA A 102 -1.89 -4.37 5.01
C ALA A 102 -0.50 -5.03 5.19
N VAL A 103 -0.27 -6.16 4.51
CA VAL A 103 1.08 -6.76 4.40
C VAL A 103 1.94 -5.86 3.52
N VAL A 104 3.17 -5.59 3.92
CA VAL A 104 4.10 -4.73 3.18
C VAL A 104 4.82 -5.52 2.09
N GLY A 105 5.01 -4.89 0.92
CA GLY A 105 5.80 -5.44 -0.17
C GLY A 105 5.10 -6.55 -0.95
N ALA A 106 5.83 -7.18 -1.88
CA ALA A 106 5.31 -8.24 -2.74
C ALA A 106 4.82 -9.50 -1.98
N ALA A 107 5.14 -9.64 -0.69
CA ALA A 107 4.56 -10.69 0.17
C ALA A 107 3.04 -10.59 0.29
N GLY A 108 2.47 -9.42 0.01
CA GLY A 108 1.03 -9.19 -0.05
C GLY A 108 0.33 -9.72 -1.30
N VAL A 109 1.05 -10.02 -2.37
CA VAL A 109 0.46 -10.42 -3.67
C VAL A 109 -0.43 -11.65 -3.56
N ALA A 110 0.11 -12.77 -3.06
CA ALA A 110 -0.64 -14.02 -2.98
C ALA A 110 -1.89 -13.93 -2.09
N PRO A 111 -1.85 -13.34 -0.86
CA PRO A 111 -3.07 -13.15 -0.07
C PRO A 111 -4.07 -12.16 -0.68
N THR A 112 -3.62 -11.14 -1.41
CA THR A 112 -4.51 -10.24 -2.16
C THR A 112 -5.31 -10.99 -3.22
N PHE A 113 -4.65 -11.83 -4.02
CA PHE A 113 -5.32 -12.67 -5.01
C PHE A 113 -6.23 -13.72 -4.38
N ALA A 114 -5.87 -14.26 -3.19
CA ALA A 114 -6.74 -15.19 -2.47
C ALA A 114 -8.05 -14.51 -2.03
N ALA A 115 -7.97 -13.32 -1.42
CA ALA A 115 -9.15 -12.53 -1.06
C ALA A 115 -10.00 -12.15 -2.28
N ALA A 116 -9.34 -11.71 -3.37
CA ALA A 116 -10.02 -11.35 -4.61
C ALA A 116 -10.77 -12.55 -5.22
N ARG A 117 -10.12 -13.72 -5.36
CA ARG A 117 -10.75 -14.95 -5.90
C ARG A 117 -11.92 -15.43 -5.05
N ALA A 118 -11.88 -15.20 -3.74
CA ALA A 118 -12.95 -15.57 -2.82
C ALA A 118 -14.13 -14.59 -2.83
N GLY A 119 -14.10 -13.54 -3.68
CA GLY A 119 -15.18 -12.55 -3.80
C GLY A 119 -15.39 -11.71 -2.55
N LYS A 120 -14.35 -11.52 -1.73
CA LYS A 120 -14.44 -10.77 -0.46
C LYS A 120 -14.58 -9.27 -0.71
N ARG A 121 -15.11 -8.53 0.30
CA ARG A 121 -14.83 -7.10 0.39
C ARG A 121 -13.36 -6.95 0.81
N LEU A 122 -12.54 -6.42 -0.11
CA LEU A 122 -11.09 -6.30 0.05
C LEU A 122 -10.70 -4.84 0.22
N LEU A 123 -10.31 -4.47 1.44
CA LEU A 123 -9.73 -3.17 1.75
C LEU A 123 -8.22 -3.26 1.52
N LEU A 124 -7.74 -2.67 0.43
CA LEU A 124 -6.38 -2.84 -0.04
C LEU A 124 -5.50 -1.65 0.33
N ALA A 125 -4.55 -1.88 1.26
CA ALA A 125 -3.50 -0.93 1.63
C ALA A 125 -2.11 -1.34 1.09
N ASN A 126 -2.00 -2.53 0.48
CA ASN A 126 -0.77 -3.03 -0.13
C ASN A 126 -0.75 -2.68 -1.62
N LYS A 127 -0.14 -1.54 -1.93
CA LYS A 127 -0.02 -1.06 -3.32
C LYS A 127 0.82 -1.98 -4.21
N GLU A 128 1.79 -2.67 -3.62
CA GLU A 128 2.68 -3.59 -4.34
C GLU A 128 1.90 -4.75 -4.99
N SER A 129 0.77 -5.16 -4.41
CA SER A 129 -0.10 -6.17 -5.03
C SER A 129 -0.75 -5.68 -6.32
N VAL A 130 -1.09 -4.39 -6.41
CA VAL A 130 -1.62 -3.78 -7.65
C VAL A 130 -0.50 -3.56 -8.66
N VAL A 131 0.65 -3.04 -8.20
CA VAL A 131 1.84 -2.80 -9.04
C VAL A 131 2.32 -4.10 -9.70
N CYS A 132 2.36 -5.21 -8.95
CA CYS A 132 2.79 -6.50 -9.47
C CYS A 132 1.68 -7.26 -10.19
N GLY A 133 0.43 -7.15 -9.71
CA GLY A 133 -0.71 -7.90 -10.20
C GLY A 133 -1.41 -7.26 -11.41
N GLY A 134 -1.38 -5.95 -11.50
CA GLY A 134 -1.87 -5.17 -12.63
C GLY A 134 -3.18 -5.67 -13.21
N ARG A 135 -3.17 -5.91 -14.52
CA ARG A 135 -4.30 -6.45 -15.29
C ARG A 135 -4.85 -7.74 -14.70
N LEU A 136 -3.98 -8.69 -14.32
CA LEU A 136 -4.39 -9.99 -13.81
C LEU A 136 -5.19 -9.88 -12.49
N LEU A 137 -4.80 -8.96 -11.60
CA LEU A 137 -5.54 -8.69 -10.37
C LEU A 137 -6.91 -8.10 -10.67
N MET A 138 -6.98 -7.09 -11.55
CA MET A 138 -8.24 -6.42 -11.88
C MET A 138 -9.23 -7.35 -12.61
N GLU A 139 -8.73 -8.25 -13.47
CA GLU A 139 -9.54 -9.32 -14.07
C GLU A 139 -10.05 -10.30 -13.00
N THR A 140 -9.21 -10.69 -12.04
CA THR A 140 -9.61 -11.55 -10.92
C THR A 140 -10.72 -10.91 -10.10
N VAL A 141 -10.59 -9.61 -9.76
CA VAL A 141 -11.59 -8.84 -9.02
C VAL A 141 -12.93 -8.81 -9.78
N ARG A 142 -12.91 -8.48 -11.08
CA ARG A 142 -14.13 -8.43 -11.91
C ARG A 142 -14.82 -9.80 -12.00
N ASN A 143 -14.06 -10.86 -12.25
CA ASN A 143 -14.59 -12.20 -12.47
C ASN A 143 -15.16 -12.85 -11.20
N SER A 144 -14.65 -12.49 -10.02
CA SER A 144 -15.11 -13.04 -8.74
C SER A 144 -16.21 -12.23 -8.06
N GLY A 145 -16.47 -11.01 -8.52
CA GLY A 145 -17.36 -10.06 -7.83
C GLY A 145 -16.77 -9.50 -6.53
N CYS A 146 -15.45 -9.55 -6.37
CA CYS A 146 -14.76 -8.93 -5.24
C CYS A 146 -15.01 -7.42 -5.20
N GLU A 147 -15.40 -6.91 -4.03
CA GLU A 147 -15.53 -5.47 -3.81
C GLU A 147 -14.17 -4.91 -3.33
N LEU A 148 -13.37 -4.42 -4.29
CA LEU A 148 -12.05 -3.87 -4.01
C LEU A 148 -12.16 -2.39 -3.65
N LEU A 149 -11.74 -2.03 -2.43
CA LEU A 149 -11.75 -0.66 -1.90
C LEU A 149 -10.34 -0.21 -1.55
N PRO A 150 -9.84 0.91 -2.10
CA PRO A 150 -8.50 1.40 -1.79
C PRO A 150 -8.45 2.00 -0.39
N VAL A 151 -7.35 1.72 0.32
CA VAL A 151 -7.06 2.27 1.66
C VAL A 151 -5.92 3.29 1.59
N ASP A 152 -5.03 3.21 0.59
CA ASP A 152 -4.04 4.25 0.38
C ASP A 152 -4.73 5.62 0.28
N SER A 153 -4.23 6.64 0.98
CA SER A 153 -4.94 7.91 1.18
C SER A 153 -5.28 8.61 -0.12
N GLU A 154 -4.38 8.61 -1.07
CA GLU A 154 -4.54 9.22 -2.39
C GLU A 154 -5.57 8.48 -3.24
N HIS A 155 -5.50 7.15 -3.26
CA HIS A 155 -6.43 6.32 -4.02
C HIS A 155 -7.83 6.32 -3.40
N ASN A 156 -7.92 6.32 -2.08
CA ASN A 156 -9.19 6.51 -1.39
C ASN A 156 -9.81 7.88 -1.70
N ALA A 157 -8.98 8.93 -1.79
CA ALA A 157 -9.43 10.26 -2.19
C ALA A 157 -9.99 10.27 -3.62
N ILE A 158 -9.28 9.65 -4.58
CA ILE A 158 -9.75 9.50 -5.97
C ILE A 158 -11.06 8.71 -6.01
N PHE A 159 -11.16 7.61 -5.28
CA PHE A 159 -12.37 6.82 -5.17
C PHE A 159 -13.56 7.65 -4.68
N GLN A 160 -13.35 8.52 -3.66
CA GLN A 160 -14.36 9.45 -3.17
C GLN A 160 -14.74 10.51 -4.22
N CYS A 161 -13.75 11.07 -4.94
CA CYS A 161 -13.98 12.07 -5.97
C CYS A 161 -14.73 11.50 -7.19
N LEU A 162 -14.57 10.22 -7.50
CA LEU A 162 -15.24 9.52 -8.57
C LEU A 162 -16.61 8.94 -8.16
N ALA A 163 -16.97 9.01 -6.86
CA ALA A 163 -18.25 8.50 -6.38
C ALA A 163 -19.40 9.25 -7.05
N GLY A 164 -20.29 8.52 -7.72
CA GLY A 164 -21.41 9.09 -8.46
C GLY A 164 -21.08 9.63 -9.86
N ALA A 165 -19.83 9.66 -10.28
CA ALA A 165 -19.47 10.01 -11.66
C ALA A 165 -19.91 8.91 -12.64
N THR A 166 -20.60 9.29 -13.72
CA THR A 166 -20.97 8.38 -14.79
C THR A 166 -19.75 7.92 -15.57
N GLU A 167 -19.84 6.79 -16.30
CA GLU A 167 -18.76 6.32 -17.18
C GLU A 167 -18.32 7.39 -18.19
N LYS A 168 -19.26 8.13 -18.77
CA LYS A 168 -18.95 9.24 -19.67
C LYS A 168 -18.15 10.34 -18.97
N ALA A 169 -18.50 10.72 -17.75
CA ALA A 169 -17.74 11.72 -16.99
C ALA A 169 -16.32 11.23 -16.63
N ARG A 170 -16.18 9.94 -16.29
CA ARG A 170 -14.86 9.32 -16.03
C ARG A 170 -14.01 9.26 -17.30
N ALA A 171 -14.62 8.98 -18.46
CA ALA A 171 -13.91 8.87 -19.74
C ALA A 171 -13.16 10.16 -20.12
N GLY A 172 -13.70 11.34 -19.78
CA GLY A 172 -13.04 12.63 -20.02
C GLY A 172 -12.20 13.17 -18.87
N ALA A 173 -12.28 12.56 -17.69
CA ALA A 173 -11.61 13.07 -16.49
C ALA A 173 -10.11 12.79 -16.46
N ARG A 174 -9.37 13.51 -15.60
CA ARG A 174 -7.96 13.31 -15.27
C ARG A 174 -7.77 13.16 -13.78
N ILE A 175 -6.88 12.29 -13.36
CA ILE A 175 -6.47 12.15 -11.96
C ILE A 175 -5.34 13.14 -11.67
N VAL A 176 -5.45 13.83 -10.54
CA VAL A 176 -4.40 14.67 -9.97
C VAL A 176 -3.96 14.03 -8.65
N LEU A 177 -2.88 13.25 -8.70
CA LEU A 177 -2.24 12.64 -7.53
C LEU A 177 -1.40 13.66 -6.80
N THR A 178 -1.67 13.89 -5.52
CA THR A 178 -0.82 14.76 -4.70
C THR A 178 0.32 13.97 -4.05
N ALA A 179 1.46 14.62 -3.89
CA ALA A 179 2.64 14.11 -3.20
C ALA A 179 3.10 15.12 -2.16
N SER A 180 3.60 14.67 -0.99
CA SER A 180 4.22 15.60 -0.03
C SER A 180 5.52 16.25 -0.55
N GLY A 181 6.15 15.61 -1.54
CA GLY A 181 7.48 15.94 -2.03
C GLY A 181 8.62 15.35 -1.20
N GLY A 182 8.29 14.67 -0.10
CA GLY A 182 9.27 14.04 0.79
C GLY A 182 10.15 15.03 1.57
N PRO A 183 11.11 14.53 2.37
CA PRO A 183 11.98 15.37 3.21
C PRO A 183 13.02 16.16 2.42
N PHE A 184 13.26 15.83 1.15
CA PHE A 184 14.30 16.45 0.32
C PHE A 184 13.74 17.36 -0.77
N ARG A 185 12.47 17.72 -0.70
CA ARG A 185 11.85 18.69 -1.62
C ARG A 185 12.69 19.98 -1.72
N GLY A 186 13.01 20.41 -2.95
CA GLY A 186 13.83 21.60 -3.24
C GLY A 186 15.34 21.40 -3.10
N ARG A 187 15.83 20.21 -2.71
CA ARG A 187 17.27 19.88 -2.76
C ARG A 187 17.67 19.44 -4.16
N THR A 188 18.82 19.91 -4.61
CA THR A 188 19.43 19.53 -5.89
C THR A 188 20.61 18.56 -5.71
N ASN A 189 21.25 18.57 -4.54
CA ASN A 189 22.31 17.61 -4.18
C ASN A 189 21.76 16.59 -3.17
N LEU A 190 21.77 15.32 -3.57
CA LEU A 190 21.31 14.18 -2.78
C LEU A 190 22.46 13.30 -2.27
N GLU A 191 23.72 13.72 -2.44
CA GLU A 191 24.88 13.01 -1.91
C GLU A 191 24.91 13.06 -0.39
N GLY A 192 25.41 12.00 0.24
CA GLY A 192 25.59 11.91 1.69
C GLY A 192 24.30 11.89 2.52
N ILE A 193 23.14 11.69 1.89
CA ILE A 193 21.89 11.51 2.61
C ILE A 193 21.95 10.20 3.41
N THR A 194 21.67 10.30 4.73
CA THR A 194 21.65 9.14 5.62
C THR A 194 20.27 8.49 5.71
N PRO A 195 20.18 7.19 6.12
CA PRO A 195 18.92 6.52 6.37
C PRO A 195 18.01 7.29 7.34
N GLU A 196 18.56 7.89 8.40
CA GLU A 196 17.81 8.65 9.41
C GLU A 196 17.15 9.89 8.78
N GLN A 197 17.86 10.59 7.89
CA GLN A 197 17.34 11.73 7.16
C GLN A 197 16.21 11.32 6.20
N ALA A 198 16.39 10.21 5.49
CA ALA A 198 15.42 9.73 4.51
C ALA A 198 14.12 9.22 5.16
N VAL A 199 14.18 8.69 6.39
CA VAL A 199 12.97 8.23 7.10
C VAL A 199 12.26 9.34 7.88
N ALA A 200 12.84 10.54 7.98
CA ALA A 200 12.26 11.69 8.70
C ALA A 200 11.21 12.41 7.84
N HIS A 201 10.06 11.75 7.60
CA HIS A 201 9.00 12.36 6.80
C HIS A 201 8.34 13.54 7.54
N PRO A 202 8.14 14.73 6.88
CA PRO A 202 7.71 15.95 7.56
C PRO A 202 6.26 15.93 8.08
N LYS A 203 5.38 15.09 7.52
CA LYS A 203 3.93 15.08 7.81
C LYS A 203 3.40 13.73 8.30
N TRP A 204 3.92 12.63 7.78
CA TRP A 204 3.42 11.28 8.05
C TRP A 204 4.37 10.50 8.93
N SER A 205 3.82 9.77 9.92
CA SER A 205 4.55 8.73 10.64
C SER A 205 4.34 7.39 9.93
N MET A 206 5.32 6.94 9.19
CA MET A 206 5.24 5.77 8.32
C MET A 206 6.34 4.75 8.62
N GLY A 207 6.21 3.54 8.04
CA GLY A 207 7.27 2.54 8.05
C GLY A 207 8.54 3.03 7.31
N ARG A 208 9.69 2.48 7.66
CA ARG A 208 10.99 2.93 7.11
C ARG A 208 11.06 2.83 5.58
N LYS A 209 10.58 1.71 4.99
CA LYS A 209 10.59 1.51 3.52
C LYS A 209 9.81 2.58 2.80
N ILE A 210 8.55 2.79 3.15
CA ILE A 210 7.67 3.77 2.48
C ILE A 210 8.15 5.21 2.71
N SER A 211 8.85 5.51 3.82
CA SER A 211 9.47 6.83 4.05
C SER A 211 10.60 7.11 3.06
N VAL A 212 11.46 6.11 2.79
CA VAL A 212 12.50 6.21 1.76
C VAL A 212 11.89 6.31 0.36
N ASP A 213 10.82 5.55 0.08
CA ASP A 213 10.09 5.66 -1.19
C ASP A 213 9.47 7.06 -1.38
N SER A 214 8.96 7.66 -0.31
CA SER A 214 8.48 9.04 -0.34
C SER A 214 9.62 10.03 -0.60
N ALA A 215 10.77 9.83 0.04
CA ALA A 215 11.97 10.66 -0.10
C ALA A 215 12.54 10.65 -1.53
N SER A 216 12.39 9.54 -2.25
CA SER A 216 12.88 9.32 -3.63
C SER A 216 11.83 9.57 -4.72
N LEU A 217 10.60 9.91 -4.35
CA LEU A 217 9.39 9.94 -5.19
C LEU A 217 8.99 8.57 -5.78
N MET A 218 9.64 7.47 -5.40
CA MET A 218 9.21 6.13 -5.81
C MET A 218 7.81 5.79 -5.29
N ASN A 219 7.48 6.19 -4.05
CA ASN A 219 6.13 5.97 -3.52
C ASN A 219 5.07 6.52 -4.47
N LYS A 220 5.29 7.74 -4.99
CA LYS A 220 4.36 8.34 -5.94
C LYS A 220 4.39 7.64 -7.30
N GLY A 221 5.53 7.12 -7.72
CA GLY A 221 5.63 6.28 -8.90
C GLY A 221 4.80 4.99 -8.79
N LEU A 222 4.89 4.28 -7.64
CA LEU A 222 4.07 3.10 -7.38
C LEU A 222 2.57 3.44 -7.34
N GLU A 223 2.22 4.61 -6.82
CA GLU A 223 0.85 5.10 -6.76
C GLU A 223 0.28 5.48 -8.15
N VAL A 224 1.09 5.97 -9.07
CA VAL A 224 0.69 6.16 -10.48
C VAL A 224 0.29 4.82 -11.11
N ILE A 225 1.10 3.77 -10.89
CA ILE A 225 0.81 2.42 -11.39
C ILE A 225 -0.48 1.89 -10.75
N GLU A 226 -0.64 2.08 -9.45
CA GLU A 226 -1.83 1.67 -8.71
C GLU A 226 -3.09 2.39 -9.22
N ALA A 227 -3.04 3.70 -9.44
CA ALA A 227 -4.15 4.49 -9.96
C ALA A 227 -4.57 4.05 -11.36
N ARG A 228 -3.61 3.73 -12.24
CA ARG A 228 -3.86 3.17 -13.58
C ARG A 228 -4.79 1.96 -13.50
N TRP A 229 -4.47 1.03 -12.63
CA TRP A 229 -5.18 -0.23 -12.53
C TRP A 229 -6.49 -0.13 -11.75
N LEU A 230 -6.50 0.57 -10.63
CA LEU A 230 -7.69 0.67 -9.78
C LEU A 230 -8.84 1.45 -10.44
N PHE A 231 -8.51 2.48 -11.23
CA PHE A 231 -9.50 3.40 -11.79
C PHE A 231 -9.64 3.33 -13.32
N ASP A 232 -8.80 2.53 -13.97
CA ASP A 232 -8.76 2.36 -15.43
C ASP A 232 -8.54 3.67 -16.19
N PHE A 233 -7.54 4.45 -15.73
CA PHE A 233 -7.09 5.67 -16.39
C PHE A 233 -5.77 5.43 -17.11
N GLU A 234 -5.65 5.89 -18.36
CA GLU A 234 -4.36 5.82 -19.09
C GLU A 234 -3.30 6.69 -18.37
N PRO A 235 -2.00 6.30 -18.42
CA PRO A 235 -0.94 6.99 -17.66
C PRO A 235 -0.87 8.50 -17.96
N GLU A 236 -1.16 8.93 -19.18
CA GLU A 236 -1.15 10.33 -19.62
C GLU A 236 -2.26 11.15 -18.95
N ARG A 237 -3.27 10.48 -18.40
CA ARG A 237 -4.39 11.09 -17.67
C ARG A 237 -4.21 11.06 -16.15
N ILE A 238 -3.05 10.60 -15.68
CA ILE A 238 -2.67 10.60 -14.27
C ILE A 238 -1.52 11.58 -14.11
N LYS A 239 -1.77 12.74 -13.51
CA LYS A 239 -0.77 13.75 -13.23
C LYS A 239 -0.37 13.73 -11.76
N VAL A 240 0.89 13.99 -11.47
CA VAL A 240 1.41 14.17 -10.11
C VAL A 240 1.64 15.65 -9.86
N VAL A 241 1.22 16.14 -8.69
CA VAL A 241 1.55 17.47 -8.17
C VAL A 241 2.10 17.34 -6.76
N VAL A 242 3.09 18.15 -6.41
CA VAL A 242 3.62 18.24 -5.05
C VAL A 242 2.77 19.19 -4.24
N HIS A 243 2.26 18.72 -3.10
CA HIS A 243 1.45 19.45 -2.13
C HIS A 243 2.02 19.25 -0.72
N PRO A 244 2.92 20.12 -0.26
CA PRO A 244 3.70 19.91 0.96
C PRO A 244 2.87 19.85 2.25
N GLU A 245 1.72 20.51 2.26
CA GLU A 245 0.83 20.51 3.42
C GLU A 245 0.17 19.14 3.65
N SER A 246 0.05 18.30 2.59
CA SER A 246 -0.58 16.98 2.62
C SER A 246 -2.01 17.00 3.17
N ILE A 247 -2.77 18.04 2.84
CA ILE A 247 -4.18 18.26 3.23
C ILE A 247 -5.11 17.82 2.11
N VAL A 248 -4.80 18.17 0.86
CA VAL A 248 -5.44 17.60 -0.32
C VAL A 248 -4.78 16.26 -0.60
N HIS A 249 -5.56 15.18 -0.44
CA HIS A 249 -5.02 13.82 -0.63
C HIS A 249 -5.01 13.38 -2.09
N SER A 250 -5.92 13.87 -2.92
CA SER A 250 -5.89 13.84 -4.39
C SER A 250 -7.14 14.51 -4.94
N ALA A 251 -7.20 14.68 -6.25
CA ALA A 251 -8.32 15.30 -6.95
C ALA A 251 -8.59 14.61 -8.30
N VAL A 252 -9.76 14.89 -8.85
CA VAL A 252 -10.17 14.53 -10.21
C VAL A 252 -10.62 15.79 -10.92
N GLU A 253 -10.01 16.08 -12.07
CA GLU A 253 -10.37 17.14 -13.00
C GLU A 253 -11.30 16.59 -14.06
N PHE A 254 -12.47 17.16 -14.24
CA PHE A 254 -13.48 16.77 -15.24
C PHE A 254 -13.40 17.65 -16.49
N GLU A 255 -14.00 17.18 -17.61
CA GLU A 255 -14.00 17.90 -18.90
C GLU A 255 -14.64 19.29 -18.84
N ASP A 256 -15.58 19.52 -17.93
CA ASP A 256 -16.22 20.84 -17.73
C ASP A 256 -15.30 21.83 -16.99
N GLY A 257 -14.07 21.44 -16.65
CA GLY A 257 -13.12 22.24 -15.90
C GLY A 257 -13.30 22.18 -14.39
N ALA A 258 -14.27 21.45 -13.88
CA ALA A 258 -14.43 21.27 -12.44
C ALA A 258 -13.34 20.36 -11.88
N VAL A 259 -12.79 20.73 -10.71
CA VAL A 259 -11.85 19.90 -9.95
C VAL A 259 -12.52 19.50 -8.63
N ILE A 260 -12.72 18.21 -8.43
CA ILE A 260 -13.22 17.66 -7.16
C ILE A 260 -12.06 17.08 -6.40
N ALA A 261 -11.84 17.55 -5.17
CA ALA A 261 -10.74 17.14 -4.31
C ALA A 261 -11.23 16.62 -2.96
N GLN A 262 -10.59 15.59 -2.44
CA GLN A 262 -10.81 15.16 -1.07
C GLN A 262 -9.72 15.76 -0.18
N LEU A 263 -10.16 16.39 0.90
CA LEU A 263 -9.29 17.00 1.92
C LEU A 263 -9.48 16.29 3.25
N GLY A 264 -8.37 16.12 4.00
CA GLY A 264 -8.39 15.49 5.31
C GLY A 264 -7.12 15.77 6.11
N SER A 265 -7.14 15.48 7.41
CA SER A 265 -5.90 15.40 8.19
C SER A 265 -5.08 14.19 7.74
N ALA A 266 -3.76 14.24 7.93
CA ALA A 266 -2.85 13.12 7.66
C ALA A 266 -3.08 11.98 8.68
N ASP A 267 -4.19 11.26 8.54
CA ASP A 267 -4.66 10.22 9.44
C ASP A 267 -5.28 9.07 8.65
N MET A 268 -4.62 7.91 8.66
CA MET A 268 -5.07 6.72 7.93
C MET A 268 -6.42 6.17 8.41
N ARG A 269 -6.90 6.58 9.59
CA ARG A 269 -8.25 6.19 10.04
C ARG A 269 -9.35 6.74 9.15
N THR A 270 -9.11 7.88 8.50
CA THR A 270 -10.09 8.45 7.54
C THR A 270 -10.37 7.51 6.36
N PRO A 271 -9.38 7.12 5.53
CA PRO A 271 -9.63 6.21 4.40
C PRO A 271 -10.05 4.81 4.87
N ILE A 272 -9.53 4.31 5.99
CA ILE A 272 -9.94 3.03 6.57
C ILE A 272 -11.41 3.05 6.97
N ALA A 273 -11.85 4.08 7.70
CA ALA A 273 -13.24 4.21 8.15
C ALA A 273 -14.19 4.37 6.96
N TYR A 274 -13.78 5.12 5.94
CA TYR A 274 -14.57 5.27 4.72
C TYR A 274 -14.74 3.93 3.99
N SER A 275 -13.66 3.17 3.80
CA SER A 275 -13.71 1.86 3.13
C SER A 275 -14.49 0.81 3.95
N LEU A 276 -14.35 0.80 5.28
CA LEU A 276 -15.14 -0.07 6.15
C LEU A 276 -16.64 0.26 6.13
N GLY A 277 -16.97 1.55 6.10
CA GLY A 277 -18.35 2.02 6.14
C GLY A 277 -19.06 2.03 4.80
N TRP A 278 -18.31 1.97 3.69
CA TRP A 278 -18.83 2.12 2.34
C TRP A 278 -20.13 1.32 2.08
N PRO A 279 -21.17 1.93 1.47
CA PRO A 279 -21.24 3.31 0.93
C PRO A 279 -21.50 4.41 1.96
N GLU A 280 -21.70 4.09 3.21
CA GLU A 280 -21.91 5.06 4.30
C GLU A 280 -20.58 5.62 4.82
N ARG A 281 -20.66 6.72 5.59
CA ARG A 281 -19.52 7.27 6.33
C ARG A 281 -19.62 6.92 7.81
N LEU A 282 -18.50 6.44 8.41
CA LEU A 282 -18.39 6.25 9.84
C LEU A 282 -17.96 7.55 10.53
N ASP A 283 -18.52 7.81 11.70
CA ASP A 283 -18.26 9.03 12.46
C ASP A 283 -16.98 8.99 13.28
N GLY A 284 -16.36 10.16 13.47
CA GLY A 284 -15.48 10.48 14.61
C GLY A 284 -14.10 9.83 14.63
N CYS A 285 -13.59 9.28 13.51
CA CYS A 285 -12.31 8.58 13.51
C CYS A 285 -11.09 9.51 13.49
N ALA A 286 -11.17 10.67 12.83
CA ALA A 286 -10.05 11.58 12.65
C ALA A 286 -10.39 13.03 13.03
N LYS A 287 -9.36 13.84 13.27
CA LYS A 287 -9.52 15.26 13.57
C LYS A 287 -10.13 15.99 12.36
N ARG A 288 -11.17 16.78 12.60
CA ARG A 288 -11.74 17.66 11.57
C ARG A 288 -10.78 18.76 11.18
N LEU A 289 -10.76 19.12 9.89
CA LEU A 289 -10.00 20.25 9.39
C LEU A 289 -10.75 21.57 9.65
N SER A 290 -9.99 22.63 9.91
CA SER A 290 -10.47 24.01 9.87
C SER A 290 -9.80 24.71 8.69
N LEU A 291 -10.57 24.97 7.62
CA LEU A 291 -10.02 25.63 6.42
C LEU A 291 -9.53 27.06 6.72
N ALA A 292 -10.17 27.73 7.68
CA ALA A 292 -9.74 29.06 8.11
C ALA A 292 -8.36 29.04 8.81
N GLU A 293 -8.07 28.00 9.62
CA GLU A 293 -6.76 27.83 10.26
C GLU A 293 -5.68 27.44 9.26
N ILE A 294 -6.01 26.63 8.25
CA ILE A 294 -5.11 26.24 7.17
C ILE A 294 -4.72 27.45 6.33
N GLY A 295 -5.68 28.30 5.98
CA GLY A 295 -5.51 29.56 5.28
C GLY A 295 -5.02 29.44 3.84
N ARG A 296 -3.96 28.65 3.56
CA ARG A 296 -3.34 28.54 2.24
C ARG A 296 -2.89 27.10 1.95
N LEU A 297 -3.04 26.70 0.69
CA LEU A 297 -2.55 25.44 0.12
C LEU A 297 -1.59 25.75 -1.03
N THR A 298 -0.49 25.03 -1.15
CA THR A 298 0.52 25.20 -2.19
C THR A 298 0.65 23.96 -3.05
N PHE A 299 0.91 24.18 -4.36
CA PHE A 299 1.09 23.11 -5.34
C PHE A 299 2.28 23.43 -6.24
N GLU A 300 3.09 22.43 -6.53
CA GLU A 300 4.32 22.54 -7.33
C GLU A 300 4.40 21.36 -8.30
N GLU A 301 5.09 21.54 -9.43
CA GLU A 301 5.44 20.43 -10.31
C GLU A 301 6.49 19.53 -9.65
N PRO A 302 6.43 18.19 -9.83
CA PRO A 302 7.45 17.29 -9.30
C PRO A 302 8.78 17.44 -10.04
N ASP A 303 9.88 17.49 -9.29
CA ASP A 303 11.24 17.49 -9.86
C ASP A 303 11.68 16.09 -10.25
N THR A 304 11.30 15.65 -11.45
CA THR A 304 11.66 14.33 -11.99
C THR A 304 13.13 14.24 -12.45
N LYS A 305 13.85 15.36 -12.53
CA LYS A 305 15.29 15.36 -12.87
C LYS A 305 16.11 14.96 -11.64
N THR A 306 15.84 15.56 -10.51
CA THR A 306 16.51 15.24 -9.25
C THR A 306 16.01 13.91 -8.68
N PHE A 307 14.72 13.58 -8.85
CA PHE A 307 14.08 12.35 -8.35
C PHE A 307 13.53 11.51 -9.51
N PRO A 308 14.41 10.76 -10.22
CA PRO A 308 14.05 10.11 -11.49
C PRO A 308 13.14 8.90 -11.36
N LEU A 309 12.92 8.36 -10.15
CA LEU A 309 12.13 7.14 -9.95
C LEU A 309 10.64 7.32 -10.26
N LEU A 310 10.11 8.54 -10.15
CA LEU A 310 8.75 8.84 -10.61
C LEU A 310 8.63 8.62 -12.13
N GLN A 311 9.58 9.14 -12.92
CA GLN A 311 9.59 8.93 -14.37
C GLN A 311 9.80 7.45 -14.70
N ALA A 312 10.72 6.76 -14.02
CA ALA A 312 10.96 5.33 -14.20
C ALA A 312 9.69 4.48 -13.99
N ALA A 313 8.80 4.90 -13.08
CA ALA A 313 7.52 4.22 -12.86
C ALA A 313 6.54 4.43 -14.04
N TYR A 314 6.45 5.63 -14.61
CA TYR A 314 5.69 5.88 -15.82
C TYR A 314 6.23 5.04 -17.02
N ASP A 315 7.54 5.00 -17.17
CA ASP A 315 8.19 4.25 -18.25
C ASP A 315 7.95 2.74 -18.11
N ALA A 316 8.07 2.21 -16.86
CA ALA A 316 7.78 0.81 -16.58
C ALA A 316 6.31 0.45 -16.81
N LEU A 317 5.39 1.35 -16.51
CA LEU A 317 3.96 1.16 -16.76
C LEU A 317 3.65 1.19 -18.26
N ALA A 318 4.25 2.11 -19.01
CA ALA A 318 4.07 2.23 -20.46
C ALA A 318 4.64 1.03 -21.24
N ALA A 319 5.59 0.29 -20.68
CA ALA A 319 6.17 -0.89 -21.31
C ALA A 319 5.19 -2.07 -21.46
N ASP A 320 4.06 -2.06 -20.73
CA ASP A 320 2.99 -3.09 -20.70
C ASP A 320 3.52 -4.54 -20.66
N ASN A 321 4.51 -4.76 -19.80
CA ASN A 321 5.16 -6.05 -19.59
C ASN A 321 5.47 -6.25 -18.08
N GLY A 322 6.40 -7.16 -17.74
CA GLY A 322 6.83 -7.38 -16.35
C GLY A 322 7.65 -6.26 -15.70
N ALA A 323 7.85 -5.10 -16.36
CA ALA A 323 8.72 -4.03 -15.87
C ALA A 323 8.27 -3.43 -14.54
N THR A 324 6.97 -3.36 -14.26
CA THR A 324 6.47 -2.88 -12.97
C THR A 324 6.86 -3.78 -11.80
N ILE A 325 6.95 -5.11 -12.03
CA ILE A 325 7.44 -6.08 -11.05
C ILE A 325 8.94 -5.90 -10.86
N VAL A 326 9.69 -5.70 -11.96
CA VAL A 326 11.14 -5.43 -11.91
C VAL A 326 11.41 -4.15 -11.12
N LEU A 327 10.68 -3.07 -11.40
CA LEU A 327 10.76 -1.79 -10.68
C LEU A 327 10.57 -1.99 -9.17
N ASN A 328 9.48 -2.65 -8.79
CA ASN A 328 9.14 -2.85 -7.38
C ASN A 328 10.16 -3.72 -6.65
N ALA A 329 10.53 -4.88 -7.22
CA ALA A 329 11.46 -5.81 -6.60
C ALA A 329 12.87 -5.22 -6.45
N ALA A 330 13.36 -4.52 -7.48
CA ALA A 330 14.65 -3.83 -7.45
C ALA A 330 14.65 -2.70 -6.40
N ASN A 331 13.58 -1.91 -6.35
CA ASN A 331 13.43 -0.84 -5.36
C ASN A 331 13.41 -1.38 -3.93
N GLU A 332 12.65 -2.44 -3.63
CA GLU A 332 12.61 -3.00 -2.28
C GLU A 332 14.01 -3.45 -1.81
N ILE A 333 14.80 -4.09 -2.68
CA ILE A 333 16.16 -4.53 -2.35
C ILE A 333 17.14 -3.35 -2.23
N ALA A 334 17.03 -2.35 -3.10
CA ALA A 334 17.87 -1.16 -3.04
C ALA A 334 17.58 -0.34 -1.76
N VAL A 335 16.31 -0.17 -1.41
CA VAL A 335 15.90 0.50 -0.16
C VAL A 335 16.36 -0.27 1.08
N GLU A 336 16.27 -1.60 1.08
CA GLU A 336 16.81 -2.46 2.15
C GLU A 336 18.32 -2.21 2.31
N ALA A 337 19.07 -2.25 1.22
CA ALA A 337 20.52 -2.02 1.21
C ALA A 337 20.90 -0.60 1.70
N PHE A 338 20.15 0.42 1.30
CA PHE A 338 20.32 1.78 1.78
C PHE A 338 20.05 1.90 3.29
N LEU A 339 18.96 1.32 3.77
CA LEU A 339 18.58 1.35 5.19
C LEU A 339 19.60 0.61 6.09
N GLU A 340 20.35 -0.34 5.53
CA GLU A 340 21.46 -1.05 6.17
C GLU A 340 22.81 -0.32 6.02
N GLY A 341 22.85 0.81 5.32
CA GLY A 341 24.07 1.59 5.09
C GLY A 341 25.05 0.96 4.10
N ARG A 342 24.60 0.00 3.28
CA ARG A 342 25.44 -0.69 2.27
C ARG A 342 25.61 0.09 0.98
N ILE A 343 24.66 0.98 0.67
CA ILE A 343 24.68 1.86 -0.51
C ILE A 343 24.24 3.27 -0.13
N GLY A 344 24.56 4.25 -0.96
CA GLY A 344 24.08 5.63 -0.83
C GLY A 344 22.64 5.82 -1.31
N PHE A 345 22.04 6.96 -1.00
CA PHE A 345 20.67 7.27 -1.38
C PHE A 345 20.47 7.30 -2.92
N THR A 346 21.42 7.88 -3.63
CA THR A 346 21.40 7.97 -5.10
C THR A 346 21.61 6.63 -5.79
N ASP A 347 22.25 5.66 -5.09
CA ASP A 347 22.45 4.31 -5.62
C ASP A 347 21.13 3.53 -5.75
N ILE A 348 20.07 3.94 -5.01
CA ILE A 348 18.73 3.41 -5.22
C ILE A 348 18.30 3.66 -6.68
N PHE A 349 18.54 4.87 -7.20
CA PHE A 349 18.14 5.27 -8.55
C PHE A 349 18.89 4.46 -9.61
N SER A 350 20.21 4.36 -9.47
CA SER A 350 21.06 3.61 -10.42
C SER A 350 20.76 2.11 -10.39
N THR A 351 20.49 1.54 -9.22
CA THR A 351 20.13 0.13 -9.06
C THR A 351 18.81 -0.18 -9.75
N VAL A 352 17.75 0.60 -9.49
CA VAL A 352 16.43 0.37 -10.13
C VAL A 352 16.53 0.51 -11.63
N ARG A 353 17.18 1.56 -12.14
CA ARG A 353 17.38 1.77 -13.57
C ARG A 353 18.17 0.63 -14.20
N GLY A 354 19.29 0.22 -13.61
CA GLY A 354 20.11 -0.88 -14.12
C GLY A 354 19.35 -2.21 -14.19
N MET A 355 18.45 -2.48 -13.24
CA MET A 355 17.60 -3.67 -13.30
C MET A 355 16.55 -3.57 -14.42
N LEU A 356 15.90 -2.43 -14.59
CA LEU A 356 14.94 -2.20 -15.69
C LEU A 356 15.61 -2.34 -17.08
N GLU A 357 16.83 -1.85 -17.24
CA GLU A 357 17.60 -1.96 -18.48
C GLU A 357 18.09 -3.41 -18.76
N SER A 358 18.41 -4.17 -17.71
CA SER A 358 19.04 -5.51 -17.83
C SER A 358 18.04 -6.67 -17.79
N ILE A 359 16.78 -6.44 -17.45
CA ILE A 359 15.74 -7.48 -17.34
C ILE A 359 14.57 -7.11 -18.23
N SER A 360 14.42 -7.86 -19.33
CA SER A 360 13.20 -7.84 -20.14
C SER A 360 12.35 -9.05 -19.70
N ALA A 361 11.16 -8.80 -19.16
CA ALA A 361 10.27 -9.83 -18.70
C ALA A 361 8.92 -9.73 -19.39
N PRO A 362 8.32 -10.85 -19.84
CA PRO A 362 6.96 -10.85 -20.38
C PRO A 362 5.95 -10.50 -19.28
N LEU A 363 4.75 -10.12 -19.67
CA LEU A 363 3.66 -9.93 -18.74
C LEU A 363 3.27 -11.29 -18.12
N PRO A 364 3.30 -11.45 -16.78
CA PRO A 364 2.91 -12.71 -16.15
C PRO A 364 1.44 -13.04 -16.36
N GLY A 365 1.15 -14.30 -16.64
CA GLY A 365 -0.21 -14.86 -16.80
C GLY A 365 -0.77 -15.50 -15.53
N SER A 366 0.03 -15.62 -14.45
CA SER A 366 -0.37 -16.25 -13.21
C SER A 366 0.29 -15.61 -11.99
N VAL A 367 -0.29 -15.86 -10.81
CA VAL A 367 0.29 -15.40 -9.53
C VAL A 367 1.65 -16.03 -9.27
N ASP A 368 1.82 -17.30 -9.66
CA ASP A 368 3.09 -18.01 -9.48
C ASP A 368 4.18 -17.38 -10.34
N GLU A 369 3.89 -16.99 -11.58
CA GLU A 369 4.82 -16.29 -12.46
C GLU A 369 5.19 -14.90 -11.91
N ILE A 370 4.22 -14.16 -11.32
CA ILE A 370 4.51 -12.89 -10.63
C ILE A 370 5.50 -13.10 -9.49
N VAL A 371 5.26 -14.11 -8.65
CA VAL A 371 6.11 -14.43 -7.48
C VAL A 371 7.50 -14.90 -7.93
N GLU A 372 7.56 -15.69 -9.01
CA GLU A 372 8.83 -16.17 -9.57
C GLU A 372 9.66 -15.04 -10.16
N LEU A 373 9.03 -14.15 -10.94
CA LEU A 373 9.70 -12.98 -11.49
C LEU A 373 10.22 -12.05 -10.38
N ASP A 374 9.38 -11.70 -9.40
CA ASP A 374 9.79 -10.91 -8.22
C ASP A 374 11.01 -11.54 -7.54
N ARG A 375 10.97 -12.85 -7.30
CA ARG A 375 12.08 -13.58 -6.68
C ARG A 375 13.36 -13.51 -7.52
N ALA A 376 13.27 -13.74 -8.83
CA ALA A 376 14.41 -13.71 -9.73
C ALA A 376 15.07 -12.32 -9.76
N VAL A 377 14.25 -11.27 -9.83
CA VAL A 377 14.73 -9.88 -9.79
C VAL A 377 15.43 -9.56 -8.47
N ARG A 378 14.86 -9.99 -7.33
CA ARG A 378 15.48 -9.79 -6.01
C ARG A 378 16.85 -10.45 -5.90
N ILE A 379 17.00 -11.67 -6.41
CA ILE A 379 18.29 -12.38 -6.43
C ILE A 379 19.30 -11.59 -7.27
N LYS A 380 18.93 -11.24 -8.51
CA LYS A 380 19.81 -10.51 -9.42
C LYS A 380 20.20 -9.13 -8.88
N THR A 381 19.28 -8.43 -8.22
CA THR A 381 19.56 -7.13 -7.60
C THR A 381 20.55 -7.27 -6.45
N ARG A 382 20.41 -8.28 -5.58
CA ARG A 382 21.37 -8.56 -4.50
C ARG A 382 22.76 -8.91 -5.05
N GLU A 383 22.83 -9.72 -6.10
CA GLU A 383 24.11 -10.05 -6.78
C GLU A 383 24.77 -8.81 -7.38
N CYS A 384 23.98 -7.89 -7.95
CA CYS A 384 24.49 -6.62 -8.47
C CYS A 384 25.09 -5.75 -7.34
N LEU A 385 24.37 -5.63 -6.22
CA LEU A 385 24.81 -4.83 -5.07
C LEU A 385 25.94 -5.47 -4.24
N ALA A 386 26.22 -6.76 -4.43
CA ALA A 386 27.34 -7.46 -3.77
C ALA A 386 28.66 -7.34 -4.56
N ARG A 387 28.63 -6.83 -5.80
CA ARG A 387 29.84 -6.59 -6.58
C ARG A 387 30.53 -5.32 -6.08
N PRO A 388 31.86 -5.35 -5.82
CA PRO A 388 32.60 -4.19 -5.36
C PRO A 388 32.66 -3.08 -6.40
#